data_e4e8c7d2eac193caa31bf760c02bf081
#
_entry.id   e4e8c7d2eac193caa31bf760c02bf081
#
_cell.length_a   1.000
_cell.length_b   1.000
_cell.length_c   1.000
_cell.angle_alpha   90.00
_cell.angle_beta   90.00
_cell.angle_gamma   90.00
#
_symmetry.space_group_name_H-M   'P 1'
#
loop_
_entity.id
_entity.type
_entity.pdbx_description
1 polymer ?
#
loop_
_entity_poly.entity_id
_entity_poly.type
_entity_poly.pdbx_seq_one_letter_code
_entity_poly.pdbx_strand_id
1 'polypeptide(L)'
;MRNAGLEGAQAGIKIAGRNINNLRYADDTTLMAQSEEEINSLLMKMKEESEKVSLKLNIQKTKIMASGPITSWQIDGEIVETMTDFILGGSKITADSDYSHEIKRRLLLGRKVMTNLDSILKSRDITLSTKVHLVAMAPHSSTLAWKIPQTEEPGRLQSMGSLRVGHN
;
A
#
# COMPACT_ATOMS: atom_id res chain seq x y z
N MET A 1 -14.94 5.93 8.93
CA MET A 1 -14.09 7.09 8.66
C MET A 1 -14.07 7.45 7.16
N ARG A 2 -15.18 7.93 6.59
CA ARG A 2 -15.20 8.24 5.15
C ARG A 2 -14.69 9.66 4.81
N ASN A 3 -14.58 10.57 5.77
CA ASN A 3 -14.13 11.96 5.51
C ASN A 3 -13.30 12.47 6.69
N ALA A 4 -12.01 12.16 6.72
CA ALA A 4 -11.10 12.76 7.70
C ALA A 4 -10.57 14.14 7.23
N GLY A 5 -11.36 14.96 6.52
CA GLY A 5 -10.97 16.32 6.15
C GLY A 5 -9.69 16.49 5.31
N LEU A 6 -9.11 15.36 4.83
CA LEU A 6 -7.87 15.39 4.05
C LEU A 6 -8.10 15.69 2.56
N GLU A 7 -9.35 15.74 2.11
CA GLU A 7 -9.73 15.91 0.69
C GLU A 7 -9.52 17.35 0.16
N GLY A 8 -8.95 18.25 0.89
CA GLY A 8 -8.66 19.63 0.43
C GLY A 8 -7.19 20.02 0.57
N ALA A 9 -6.35 19.14 1.07
CA ALA A 9 -4.94 19.43 1.22
C ALA A 9 -4.24 19.40 -0.15
N GLN A 10 -3.51 20.47 -0.48
CA GLN A 10 -2.61 20.47 -1.65
C GLN A 10 -1.46 19.48 -1.50
N ALA A 11 -1.20 19.01 -0.27
CA ALA A 11 -0.22 17.99 0.07
C ALA A 11 -0.59 16.65 -0.58
N GLY A 12 0.42 15.88 -0.98
CA GLY A 12 0.26 14.55 -1.58
C GLY A 12 1.12 14.33 -2.82
N ILE A 13 1.01 13.15 -3.38
CA ILE A 13 1.71 12.76 -4.60
C ILE A 13 0.75 12.71 -5.79
N LYS A 14 1.22 13.09 -6.98
CA LYS A 14 0.42 13.02 -8.20
C LYS A 14 0.58 11.64 -8.85
N ILE A 15 -0.54 10.90 -8.93
CA ILE A 15 -0.61 9.61 -9.63
C ILE A 15 -1.70 9.72 -10.70
N ALA A 16 -1.35 9.50 -11.96
CA ALA A 16 -2.27 9.59 -13.10
C ALA A 16 -3.10 10.90 -13.10
N GLY A 17 -2.46 12.04 -12.82
CA GLY A 17 -3.09 13.36 -12.78
C GLY A 17 -3.95 13.65 -11.55
N ARG A 18 -4.09 12.71 -10.62
CA ARG A 18 -4.82 12.88 -9.37
C ARG A 18 -3.86 13.08 -8.21
N ASN A 19 -4.17 14.01 -7.32
CA ASN A 19 -3.42 14.17 -6.09
C ASN A 19 -3.89 13.15 -5.06
N ILE A 20 -2.97 12.30 -4.58
CA ILE A 20 -3.24 11.26 -3.58
C ILE A 20 -2.37 11.56 -2.36
N ASN A 21 -3.01 11.83 -1.25
CA ASN A 21 -2.36 12.10 0.03
C ASN A 21 -2.57 11.00 1.07
N ASN A 22 -3.52 10.11 0.86
CA ASN A 22 -3.74 8.96 1.73
C ASN A 22 -4.30 7.76 0.96
N LEU A 23 -3.96 6.56 1.45
CA LEU A 23 -4.58 5.30 1.06
C LEU A 23 -5.05 4.59 2.32
N ARG A 24 -6.26 4.03 2.27
CA ARG A 24 -6.88 3.34 3.41
C ARG A 24 -7.27 1.93 3.02
N TYR A 25 -6.94 1.00 3.91
CA TYR A 25 -7.34 -0.39 3.78
C TYR A 25 -7.67 -0.93 5.17
N ALA A 26 -8.96 -1.20 5.41
CA ALA A 26 -9.49 -1.57 6.73
C ALA A 26 -9.12 -0.52 7.80
N ASP A 27 -8.33 -0.90 8.78
CA ASP A 27 -7.78 -0.08 9.86
C ASP A 27 -6.41 0.56 9.51
N ASP A 28 -5.75 0.08 8.47
CA ASP A 28 -4.49 0.66 8.01
C ASP A 28 -4.72 1.94 7.19
N THR A 29 -3.95 2.97 7.50
CA THR A 29 -3.89 4.22 6.71
C THR A 29 -2.45 4.51 6.32
N THR A 30 -2.22 4.77 5.05
CA THR A 30 -0.93 5.23 4.54
C THR A 30 -1.08 6.69 4.10
N LEU A 31 -0.28 7.57 4.67
CA LEU A 31 -0.17 8.97 4.25
C LEU A 31 0.97 9.09 3.23
N MET A 32 0.80 9.97 2.26
CA MET A 32 1.77 10.19 1.19
C MET A 32 1.98 11.69 0.98
N ALA A 33 3.23 12.11 0.88
CA ALA A 33 3.61 13.49 0.65
C ALA A 33 4.94 13.57 -0.11
N GLN A 34 5.23 14.74 -0.66
CA GLN A 34 6.47 15.01 -1.39
C GLN A 34 7.58 15.55 -0.46
N SER A 35 7.21 16.09 0.70
CA SER A 35 8.15 16.63 1.68
C SER A 35 7.82 16.18 3.11
N GLU A 36 8.78 16.35 4.01
CA GLU A 36 8.62 16.05 5.43
C GLU A 36 7.59 16.96 6.09
N GLU A 37 7.56 18.24 5.72
CA GLU A 37 6.61 19.22 6.25
C GLU A 37 5.18 18.87 5.85
N GLU A 38 4.97 18.43 4.61
CA GLU A 38 3.68 17.99 4.12
C GLU A 38 3.18 16.74 4.86
N ILE A 39 4.06 15.73 5.06
CA ILE A 39 3.66 14.50 5.76
C ILE A 39 3.34 14.78 7.23
N ASN A 40 4.09 15.69 7.89
CA ASN A 40 3.81 16.14 9.24
C ASN A 40 2.45 16.85 9.33
N SER A 41 2.16 17.74 8.39
CA SER A 41 0.87 18.43 8.32
C SER A 41 -0.31 17.46 8.15
N LEU A 42 -0.16 16.46 7.28
CA LEU A 42 -1.17 15.41 7.07
C LEU A 42 -1.37 14.55 8.32
N LEU A 43 -0.28 14.20 8.99
CA LEU A 43 -0.31 13.41 10.22
C LEU A 43 -1.04 14.13 11.34
N MET A 44 -0.72 15.42 11.56
CA MET A 44 -1.38 16.23 12.60
C MET A 44 -2.87 16.36 12.34
N LYS A 45 -3.28 16.64 11.11
CA LYS A 45 -4.72 16.67 10.74
C LYS A 45 -5.39 15.33 10.99
N MET A 46 -4.74 14.22 10.59
CA MET A 46 -5.28 12.90 10.81
C MET A 46 -5.42 12.58 12.30
N LYS A 47 -4.44 12.96 13.12
CA LYS A 47 -4.47 12.80 14.57
C LYS A 47 -5.66 13.56 15.18
N GLU A 48 -5.83 14.84 14.86
CA GLU A 48 -6.96 15.66 15.32
C GLU A 48 -8.33 15.03 14.95
N GLU A 49 -8.47 14.59 13.69
CA GLU A 49 -9.72 13.97 13.23
C GLU A 49 -9.98 12.59 13.91
N SER A 50 -8.91 11.83 14.17
CA SER A 50 -9.01 10.55 14.89
C SER A 50 -9.43 10.76 16.35
N GLU A 51 -8.89 11.76 17.03
CA GLU A 51 -9.23 12.09 18.41
C GLU A 51 -10.70 12.50 18.57
N LYS A 52 -11.28 13.21 17.60
CA LYS A 52 -12.71 13.58 17.59
C LYS A 52 -13.64 12.36 17.64
N VAL A 53 -13.20 11.22 17.16
CA VAL A 53 -13.95 9.95 17.17
C VAL A 53 -13.38 8.95 18.20
N SER A 54 -12.60 9.45 19.15
CA SER A 54 -11.99 8.66 20.25
C SER A 54 -11.04 7.57 19.77
N LEU A 55 -10.46 7.69 18.57
CA LEU A 55 -9.42 6.82 18.06
C LEU A 55 -8.05 7.44 18.34
N LYS A 56 -7.15 6.64 18.91
CA LYS A 56 -5.78 7.06 19.18
C LYS A 56 -4.83 6.49 18.13
N LEU A 57 -3.87 7.33 17.72
CA LEU A 57 -2.77 6.91 16.89
C LEU A 57 -1.86 5.95 17.64
N ASN A 58 -1.60 4.78 17.06
CA ASN A 58 -0.63 3.85 17.64
C ASN A 58 0.77 4.14 17.08
N ILE A 59 1.57 4.92 17.82
CA ILE A 59 2.90 5.35 17.38
C ILE A 59 3.84 4.14 17.19
N GLN A 60 3.75 3.13 18.05
CA GLN A 60 4.61 1.94 17.96
C GLN A 60 4.34 1.10 16.70
N LYS A 61 3.11 1.11 16.19
CA LYS A 61 2.76 0.46 14.91
C LYS A 61 2.94 1.38 13.71
N THR A 62 3.11 2.68 13.94
CA THR A 62 3.33 3.67 12.89
C THR A 62 4.77 3.58 12.40
N LYS A 63 4.95 3.59 11.10
CA LYS A 63 6.27 3.46 10.46
C LYS A 63 6.39 4.45 9.33
N ILE A 64 7.60 4.93 9.10
CA ILE A 64 7.90 5.86 8.01
C ILE A 64 8.81 5.23 6.97
N MET A 65 8.54 5.53 5.71
CA MET A 65 9.40 5.18 4.59
C MET A 65 9.65 6.42 3.73
N ALA A 66 10.89 6.64 3.32
CA ALA A 66 11.23 7.67 2.35
C ALA A 66 12.18 7.12 1.30
N SER A 67 12.17 7.74 0.12
CA SER A 67 13.11 7.44 -0.97
C SER A 67 14.49 8.08 -0.79
N GLY A 68 14.66 8.92 0.23
CA GLY A 68 15.92 9.56 0.61
C GLY A 68 16.37 9.21 2.02
N PRO A 69 17.56 9.64 2.44
CA PRO A 69 18.04 9.41 3.78
C PRO A 69 17.18 10.18 4.80
N ILE A 70 16.54 9.44 5.71
CA ILE A 70 15.91 10.00 6.90
C ILE A 70 16.82 9.66 8.10
N THR A 71 17.23 10.68 8.86
CA THR A 71 18.08 10.49 10.03
C THR A 71 17.30 10.00 11.25
N SER A 72 16.15 10.59 11.53
CA SER A 72 15.21 10.16 12.57
C SER A 72 13.92 10.93 12.44
N TRP A 73 12.80 10.29 12.76
CA TRP A 73 11.51 10.97 12.82
C TRP A 73 10.80 10.68 14.12
N GLN A 74 10.12 11.70 14.64
CA GLN A 74 9.46 11.62 15.94
C GLN A 74 8.00 12.07 15.84
N ILE A 75 7.15 11.38 16.57
CA ILE A 75 5.74 11.76 16.77
C ILE A 75 5.55 11.86 18.28
N ASP A 76 5.13 13.03 18.77
CA ASP A 76 4.91 13.28 20.20
C ASP A 76 6.15 12.97 21.08
N GLY A 77 7.37 13.12 20.54
CA GLY A 77 8.61 12.81 21.23
C GLY A 77 9.01 11.33 21.18
N GLU A 78 8.21 10.45 20.61
CA GLU A 78 8.56 9.04 20.37
C GLU A 78 9.18 8.87 18.99
N ILE A 79 10.27 8.08 18.92
CA ILE A 79 10.95 7.78 17.66
C ILE A 79 10.11 6.79 16.85
N VAL A 80 9.83 7.15 15.61
CA VAL A 80 9.13 6.29 14.65
C VAL A 80 10.13 5.42 13.89
N GLU A 81 9.84 4.13 13.79
CA GLU A 81 10.67 3.19 13.06
C GLU A 81 10.68 3.51 11.55
N THR A 82 11.89 3.63 10.99
CA THR A 82 12.09 3.74 9.54
C THR A 82 12.10 2.36 8.90
N MET A 83 11.44 2.23 7.76
CA MET A 83 11.40 0.99 6.99
C MET A 83 11.82 1.22 5.54
N THR A 84 12.36 0.19 4.93
CA THR A 84 12.75 0.18 3.51
C THR A 84 11.66 -0.37 2.60
N ASP A 85 10.73 -1.12 3.16
CA ASP A 85 9.60 -1.67 2.43
C ASP A 85 8.39 -1.94 3.34
N PHE A 86 7.20 -1.98 2.76
CA PHE A 86 5.98 -2.39 3.45
C PHE A 86 4.98 -3.03 2.49
N ILE A 87 3.99 -3.72 3.05
CA ILE A 87 2.90 -4.34 2.27
C ILE A 87 1.62 -3.55 2.50
N LEU A 88 1.04 -3.01 1.43
CA LEU A 88 -0.25 -2.34 1.43
C LEU A 88 -1.20 -3.03 0.46
N GLY A 89 -2.37 -3.48 0.93
CA GLY A 89 -3.35 -4.15 0.08
C GLY A 89 -2.80 -5.37 -0.66
N GLY A 90 -1.81 -6.06 -0.08
CA GLY A 90 -1.15 -7.22 -0.69
C GLY A 90 -0.01 -6.88 -1.66
N SER A 91 0.30 -5.60 -1.91
CA SER A 91 1.42 -5.17 -2.74
C SER A 91 2.61 -4.75 -1.91
N LYS A 92 3.80 -5.22 -2.27
CA LYS A 92 5.06 -4.78 -1.66
C LYS A 92 5.49 -3.46 -2.29
N ILE A 93 5.66 -2.44 -1.47
CA ILE A 93 6.15 -1.11 -1.85
C ILE A 93 7.54 -0.96 -1.22
N THR A 94 8.50 -0.47 -1.98
CA THR A 94 9.90 -0.31 -1.59
C THR A 94 10.34 1.15 -1.70
N ALA A 95 11.23 1.58 -0.81
CA ALA A 95 11.73 2.96 -0.77
C ALA A 95 12.59 3.33 -2.00
N ASP A 96 13.24 2.34 -2.61
CA ASP A 96 14.07 2.49 -3.81
C ASP A 96 13.26 2.57 -5.11
N SER A 97 11.92 2.47 -5.01
CA SER A 97 11.01 2.42 -6.16
C SER A 97 11.27 1.24 -7.11
N ASP A 98 11.99 0.18 -6.67
CA ASP A 98 12.19 -1.03 -7.46
C ASP A 98 11.00 -1.99 -7.31
N TYR A 99 10.16 -2.01 -8.33
CA TYR A 99 9.00 -2.90 -8.42
C TYR A 99 9.34 -4.31 -8.90
N SER A 100 10.59 -4.60 -9.30
CA SER A 100 10.99 -5.93 -9.79
C SER A 100 10.81 -7.01 -8.72
N HIS A 101 11.04 -6.68 -7.45
CA HIS A 101 10.81 -7.59 -6.34
C HIS A 101 9.33 -7.96 -6.19
N GLU A 102 8.42 -7.01 -6.34
CA GLU A 102 6.98 -7.27 -6.27
C GLU A 102 6.49 -8.09 -7.47
N ILE A 103 6.98 -7.79 -8.67
CA ILE A 103 6.67 -8.58 -9.88
C ILE A 103 7.13 -10.03 -9.69
N LYS A 104 8.37 -10.25 -9.27
CA LYS A 104 8.89 -11.60 -8.98
C LYS A 104 8.07 -12.32 -7.92
N ARG A 105 7.75 -11.64 -6.82
CA ARG A 105 6.92 -12.18 -5.74
C ARG A 105 5.56 -12.64 -6.26
N ARG A 106 4.88 -11.82 -7.06
CA ARG A 106 3.57 -12.16 -7.65
C ARG A 106 3.64 -13.31 -8.62
N LEU A 107 4.67 -13.35 -9.47
CA LEU A 107 4.89 -14.47 -10.37
C LEU A 107 5.08 -15.79 -9.60
N LEU A 108 5.86 -15.76 -8.50
CA LEU A 108 6.04 -16.92 -7.64
C LEU A 108 4.75 -17.37 -6.95
N LEU A 109 3.95 -16.42 -6.45
CA LEU A 109 2.64 -16.72 -5.85
C LEU A 109 1.69 -17.33 -6.88
N GLY A 110 1.60 -16.74 -8.07
CA GLY A 110 0.79 -17.29 -9.16
C GLY A 110 1.23 -18.70 -9.56
N ARG A 111 2.54 -18.93 -9.69
CA ARG A 111 3.10 -20.26 -9.96
C ARG A 111 2.75 -21.26 -8.86
N LYS A 112 2.86 -20.86 -7.59
CA LYS A 112 2.49 -21.72 -6.45
C LYS A 112 1.01 -22.10 -6.49
N VAL A 113 0.12 -21.16 -6.77
CA VAL A 113 -1.32 -21.41 -6.92
C VAL A 113 -1.57 -22.41 -8.06
N MET A 114 -0.97 -22.20 -9.22
CA MET A 114 -1.11 -23.10 -10.37
C MET A 114 -0.56 -24.50 -10.07
N THR A 115 0.56 -24.61 -9.36
CA THR A 115 1.10 -25.89 -8.93
C THR A 115 0.16 -26.63 -7.97
N ASN A 116 -0.45 -25.90 -7.02
CA ASN A 116 -1.42 -26.47 -6.09
C ASN A 116 -2.70 -26.95 -6.80
N LEU A 117 -3.08 -26.32 -7.91
CA LEU A 117 -4.23 -26.71 -8.72
C LEU A 117 -3.92 -27.83 -9.73
N ASP A 118 -2.65 -28.21 -9.92
CA ASP A 118 -2.21 -29.13 -10.98
C ASP A 118 -2.94 -30.48 -10.92
N SER A 119 -3.12 -31.06 -9.73
CA SER A 119 -3.86 -32.31 -9.53
C SER A 119 -5.33 -32.19 -9.97
N ILE A 120 -5.97 -31.06 -9.66
CA ILE A 120 -7.36 -30.78 -10.03
C ILE A 120 -7.46 -30.56 -11.55
N LEU A 121 -6.54 -29.78 -12.11
CA LEU A 121 -6.52 -29.48 -13.55
C LEU A 121 -6.25 -30.72 -14.40
N LYS A 122 -5.45 -31.68 -13.91
CA LYS A 122 -5.15 -32.97 -14.57
C LYS A 122 -6.22 -34.03 -14.35
N SER A 123 -7.09 -33.89 -13.33
CA SER A 123 -8.14 -34.89 -13.07
C SER A 123 -9.11 -34.99 -14.25
N ARG A 124 -9.45 -36.23 -14.63
CA ARG A 124 -10.44 -36.52 -15.68
C ARG A 124 -11.88 -36.46 -15.16
N ASP A 125 -12.05 -36.57 -13.84
CA ASP A 125 -13.38 -36.56 -13.19
C ASP A 125 -13.97 -35.16 -13.04
N ILE A 126 -13.15 -34.11 -13.26
CA ILE A 126 -13.57 -32.71 -13.14
C ILE A 126 -13.81 -32.13 -14.53
N THR A 127 -15.01 -31.58 -14.71
CA THR A 127 -15.41 -31.01 -16.02
C THR A 127 -14.56 -29.79 -16.40
N LEU A 128 -14.41 -29.57 -17.70
CA LEU A 128 -13.66 -28.41 -18.22
C LEU A 128 -14.24 -27.10 -17.73
N SER A 129 -15.57 -26.99 -17.64
CA SER A 129 -16.26 -25.79 -17.13
C SER A 129 -15.83 -25.47 -15.68
N THR A 130 -15.81 -26.48 -14.81
CA THR A 130 -15.35 -26.33 -13.42
C THR A 130 -13.88 -25.94 -13.34
N LYS A 131 -13.01 -26.50 -14.18
CA LYS A 131 -11.58 -26.16 -14.25
C LYS A 131 -11.39 -24.70 -14.67
N VAL A 132 -12.10 -24.24 -15.69
CA VAL A 132 -12.05 -22.84 -16.15
C VAL A 132 -12.50 -21.90 -15.05
N HIS A 133 -13.59 -22.24 -14.35
CA HIS A 133 -14.08 -21.43 -13.23
C HIS A 133 -13.06 -21.33 -12.07
N LEU A 134 -12.45 -22.44 -11.69
CA LEU A 134 -11.38 -22.46 -10.67
C LEU A 134 -10.18 -21.61 -11.05
N VAL A 135 -9.72 -21.69 -12.30
CA VAL A 135 -8.61 -20.87 -12.81
C VAL A 135 -8.98 -19.40 -12.85
N ALA A 136 -10.21 -19.06 -13.23
CA ALA A 136 -10.70 -17.68 -13.24
C ALA A 136 -10.83 -17.09 -11.83
N MET A 137 -11.17 -17.88 -10.83
CA MET A 137 -11.27 -17.45 -9.42
C MET A 137 -9.93 -17.40 -8.69
N ALA A 138 -8.98 -18.23 -9.06
CA ALA A 138 -7.66 -18.29 -8.42
C ALA A 138 -6.89 -16.94 -8.41
N PRO A 139 -6.95 -16.11 -9.47
CA PRO A 139 -6.38 -14.78 -9.45
C PRO A 139 -7.12 -13.80 -8.54
N HIS A 140 -8.42 -13.96 -8.31
CA HIS A 140 -9.20 -12.98 -7.54
C HIS A 140 -8.79 -12.88 -6.07
N SER A 141 -8.25 -13.91 -5.46
CA SER A 141 -7.70 -13.81 -4.10
C SER A 141 -6.33 -13.12 -4.04
N SER A 142 -5.66 -12.95 -5.18
CA SER A 142 -4.38 -12.23 -5.29
C SER A 142 -4.44 -10.97 -6.18
N THR A 143 -5.56 -10.69 -6.87
CA THR A 143 -5.68 -9.68 -7.93
C THR A 143 -6.50 -8.44 -7.59
N LEU A 144 -6.78 -8.15 -6.33
CA LEU A 144 -7.14 -6.75 -5.99
C LEU A 144 -6.06 -5.74 -6.38
N ALA A 145 -4.90 -6.23 -6.83
CA ALA A 145 -3.74 -5.44 -7.23
C ALA A 145 -3.56 -5.22 -8.75
N TRP A 146 -4.39 -5.77 -9.62
CA TRP A 146 -4.21 -5.67 -11.07
C TRP A 146 -4.94 -4.50 -11.76
N LYS A 147 -5.61 -3.63 -11.03
CA LYS A 147 -6.19 -2.41 -11.59
C LYS A 147 -5.31 -1.17 -11.38
N ILE A 148 -4.00 -1.31 -11.48
CA ILE A 148 -3.15 -0.14 -11.73
C ILE A 148 -3.06 0.00 -13.25
N PRO A 149 -3.55 1.10 -13.84
CA PRO A 149 -3.34 1.35 -15.26
C PRO A 149 -1.83 1.36 -15.52
N GLN A 150 -1.37 0.57 -16.48
CA GLN A 150 -0.01 0.72 -17.00
C GLN A 150 0.04 2.09 -17.69
N THR A 151 0.57 3.08 -17.02
CA THR A 151 1.02 4.29 -17.68
C THR A 151 2.38 3.98 -18.26
N GLU A 152 2.44 3.89 -19.58
CA GLU A 152 3.66 3.94 -20.35
C GLU A 152 4.25 5.33 -20.14
N GLU A 153 5.20 5.46 -19.21
CA GLU A 153 6.38 6.34 -19.22
C GLU A 153 7.05 6.25 -17.84
N PRO A 154 8.36 5.98 -17.78
CA PRO A 154 9.09 6.06 -16.52
C PRO A 154 9.34 7.55 -16.21
N GLY A 155 8.33 8.22 -15.69
CA GLY A 155 8.48 9.53 -15.09
C GLY A 155 9.33 9.40 -13.84
N ARG A 156 10.41 10.15 -13.80
CA ARG A 156 11.33 10.34 -12.68
C ARG A 156 10.52 10.57 -11.40
N LEU A 157 10.41 9.55 -10.54
CA LEU A 157 9.77 9.67 -9.24
C LEU A 157 10.63 10.61 -8.38
N GLN A 158 10.12 11.82 -8.14
CA GLN A 158 10.64 12.70 -7.11
C GLN A 158 10.41 12.04 -5.75
N SER A 159 11.27 12.34 -4.79
CA SER A 159 11.33 11.72 -3.47
C SER A 159 9.93 11.59 -2.85
N MET A 160 9.51 10.38 -2.55
CA MET A 160 8.23 10.08 -1.90
C MET A 160 8.47 9.77 -0.44
N GLY A 161 7.85 10.56 0.44
CA GLY A 161 7.69 10.19 1.85
C GLY A 161 6.35 9.45 2.03
N SER A 162 6.37 8.33 2.73
CA SER A 162 5.17 7.56 3.06
C SER A 162 5.16 7.19 4.54
N LEU A 163 4.04 7.44 5.19
CA LEU A 163 3.79 7.11 6.58
C LEU A 163 2.65 6.10 6.67
N ARG A 164 2.92 4.94 7.27
CA ARG A 164 1.88 3.97 7.64
C ARG A 164 1.46 4.19 9.08
N VAL A 165 0.18 4.41 9.29
CA VAL A 165 -0.42 4.67 10.58
C VAL A 165 -1.24 3.47 11.02
N GLY A 166 -0.91 2.90 12.18
CA GLY A 166 -1.67 1.82 12.80
C GLY A 166 -2.65 2.36 13.84
N HIS A 167 -3.85 1.80 13.88
CA HIS A 167 -4.85 2.06 14.89
C HIS A 167 -5.01 0.83 15.80
N ASN A 168 -5.35 1.09 17.06
CA ASN A 168 -5.79 0.07 18.03
C ASN A 168 -7.29 -0.02 18.04
#